data_0e8915768b87453c0385269104bdc0b0
#
_entry.id   0e8915768b87453c0385269104bdc0b0
#
_cell.length_a   1.000
_cell.length_b   1.000
_cell.length_c   1.000
_cell.angle_alpha   90.00
_cell.angle_beta   90.00
_cell.angle_gamma   90.00
#
_symmetry.space_group_name_H-M   'P 1'
#
loop_
_entity.id
_entity.type
_entity.pdbx_description
1 polymer ?
#
loop_
_entity_poly.entity_id
_entity_poly.type
_entity_poly.pdbx_seq_one_letter_code
_entity_poly.pdbx_strand_id
1 'polypeptide(L)'
;EMYKKAVNDKILFHKKHGTTLIYTFSSYKDGRSISAHLEEKLLQHGIELKRRSDEEVAKKLVSSEENRYIKRLIILVSNFIRNFKVNGYDEDDFAVLNQKTDNVRTKLFLEISQACYLEYKKWLIENHAVDFEDMINESARILNNVKEMKQKLDFKYLIVDEYQDISRQRFDLVKAFSEVTSAKVMAVGDDWQSIYAFSGSDITL
;
A
#
# COMPACT_ATOMS: atom_id res chain seq x y z
N GLU A 1 -15.21 0.14 -35.24
CA GLU A 1 -15.69 1.08 -36.30
C GLU A 1 -16.26 2.37 -35.72
N MET A 2 -17.14 2.33 -34.71
CA MET A 2 -17.78 3.50 -34.10
C MET A 2 -16.78 4.51 -33.52
N TYR A 3 -15.70 4.04 -32.84
CA TYR A 3 -14.66 4.90 -32.28
C TYR A 3 -13.85 5.64 -33.35
N LYS A 4 -13.46 4.96 -34.44
CA LYS A 4 -12.72 5.59 -35.55
C LYS A 4 -13.54 6.67 -36.24
N LYS A 5 -14.83 6.45 -36.40
CA LYS A 5 -15.77 7.45 -36.95
C LYS A 5 -15.84 8.69 -36.06
N ALA A 6 -16.01 8.52 -34.75
CA ALA A 6 -16.06 9.64 -33.82
C ALA A 6 -14.77 10.48 -33.77
N VAL A 7 -13.59 9.87 -33.94
CA VAL A 7 -12.31 10.58 -34.05
C VAL A 7 -12.24 11.38 -35.35
N ASN A 8 -12.63 10.79 -36.48
CA ASN A 8 -12.65 11.48 -37.78
C ASN A 8 -13.62 12.66 -37.79
N ASP A 9 -14.80 12.49 -37.21
CA ASP A 9 -15.81 13.56 -37.09
C ASP A 9 -15.26 14.75 -36.28
N LYS A 10 -14.52 14.50 -35.19
CA LYS A 10 -13.85 15.57 -34.44
C LYS A 10 -12.76 16.29 -35.25
N ILE A 11 -11.95 15.55 -35.98
CA ILE A 11 -10.91 16.13 -36.85
C ILE A 11 -11.54 17.04 -37.90
N LEU A 12 -12.59 16.58 -38.56
CA LEU A 12 -13.33 17.36 -39.56
C LEU A 12 -13.99 18.59 -38.96
N PHE A 13 -14.56 18.48 -37.76
CA PHE A 13 -15.17 19.60 -37.05
C PHE A 13 -14.14 20.70 -36.79
N HIS A 14 -12.99 20.37 -36.21
CA HIS A 14 -11.95 21.34 -35.90
C HIS A 14 -11.36 21.98 -37.17
N LYS A 15 -11.18 21.18 -38.21
CA LYS A 15 -10.73 21.70 -39.53
C LYS A 15 -11.74 22.69 -40.13
N LYS A 16 -13.04 22.40 -40.04
CA LYS A 16 -14.12 23.27 -40.55
C LYS A 16 -14.17 24.61 -39.78
N HIS A 17 -13.87 24.61 -38.49
CA HIS A 17 -13.94 25.81 -37.64
C HIS A 17 -12.60 26.54 -37.47
N GLY A 18 -11.56 26.15 -38.21
CA GLY A 18 -10.24 26.78 -38.15
C GLY A 18 -9.53 26.67 -36.79
N THR A 19 -9.93 25.66 -35.99
CA THR A 19 -9.32 25.42 -34.68
C THR A 19 -8.30 24.28 -34.76
N THR A 20 -7.24 24.35 -33.95
CA THR A 20 -6.19 23.36 -33.90
C THR A 20 -6.55 22.22 -32.98
N LEU A 21 -6.59 20.98 -33.52
CA LEU A 21 -6.79 19.77 -32.73
C LEU A 21 -5.48 19.01 -32.63
N ILE A 22 -4.91 18.90 -31.44
CA ILE A 22 -3.75 18.06 -31.13
C ILE A 22 -4.25 16.77 -30.53
N TYR A 23 -3.83 15.62 -31.08
CA TYR A 23 -4.23 14.31 -30.58
C TYR A 23 -3.04 13.34 -30.53
N THR A 24 -3.13 12.37 -29.63
CA THR A 24 -2.15 11.30 -29.45
C THR A 24 -2.85 9.95 -29.53
N PHE A 25 -2.06 8.89 -29.71
CA PHE A 25 -2.53 7.50 -29.74
C PHE A 25 -2.10 6.78 -28.46
N SER A 26 -2.82 5.73 -28.09
CA SER A 26 -2.52 4.90 -26.92
C SER A 26 -1.18 4.16 -27.02
N SER A 27 -0.66 3.95 -28.25
CA SER A 27 0.62 3.33 -28.49
C SER A 27 1.23 3.84 -29.80
N TYR A 28 2.55 3.86 -29.85
CA TYR A 28 3.33 4.23 -31.02
C TYR A 28 4.33 3.12 -31.35
N LYS A 29 4.64 2.93 -32.66
CA LYS A 29 5.55 1.88 -33.11
C LYS A 29 7.03 2.19 -32.85
N ASP A 30 7.37 3.43 -32.54
CA ASP A 30 8.73 3.91 -32.29
C ASP A 30 9.19 3.73 -30.81
N GLY A 31 8.37 3.12 -29.97
CA GLY A 31 8.70 2.85 -28.57
C GLY A 31 8.68 4.07 -27.65
N ARG A 32 8.40 5.27 -28.16
CA ARG A 32 8.32 6.49 -27.34
C ARG A 32 6.99 6.57 -26.56
N SER A 33 7.02 7.23 -25.42
CA SER A 33 5.82 7.44 -24.59
C SER A 33 4.82 8.40 -25.25
N ILE A 34 3.56 8.30 -24.82
CA ILE A 34 2.49 9.24 -25.23
C ILE A 34 2.88 10.68 -24.87
N SER A 35 3.52 10.87 -23.71
CA SER A 35 3.98 12.18 -23.24
C SER A 35 5.01 12.80 -24.17
N ALA A 36 5.98 12.01 -24.67
CA ALA A 36 7.00 12.48 -25.61
C ALA A 36 6.38 12.92 -26.93
N HIS A 37 5.42 12.17 -27.47
CA HIS A 37 4.69 12.56 -28.68
C HIS A 37 3.81 13.80 -28.49
N LEU A 38 3.21 13.95 -27.31
CA LEU A 38 2.41 15.15 -27.00
C LEU A 38 3.31 16.36 -26.89
N GLU A 39 4.46 16.25 -26.21
CA GLU A 39 5.46 17.30 -26.06
C GLU A 39 5.93 17.81 -27.43
N GLU A 40 6.33 16.90 -28.32
CA GLU A 40 6.75 17.24 -29.67
C GLU A 40 5.65 18.00 -30.44
N LYS A 41 4.41 17.54 -30.39
CA LYS A 41 3.29 18.19 -31.09
C LYS A 41 2.97 19.56 -30.50
N LEU A 42 3.05 19.74 -29.18
CA LEU A 42 2.84 21.03 -28.55
C LEU A 42 3.92 22.04 -28.95
N LEU A 43 5.19 21.62 -28.98
CA LEU A 43 6.30 22.45 -29.43
C LEU A 43 6.16 22.84 -30.91
N GLN A 44 5.72 21.94 -31.79
CA GLN A 44 5.43 22.25 -33.20
C GLN A 44 4.36 23.33 -33.38
N HIS A 45 3.46 23.48 -32.41
CA HIS A 45 2.43 24.52 -32.39
C HIS A 45 2.84 25.78 -31.59
N GLY A 46 4.12 25.91 -31.24
CA GLY A 46 4.65 27.09 -30.54
C GLY A 46 4.27 27.17 -29.06
N ILE A 47 3.84 26.07 -28.46
CA ILE A 47 3.49 26.01 -27.05
C ILE A 47 4.75 25.67 -26.27
N GLU A 48 5.27 26.61 -25.50
CA GLU A 48 6.37 26.36 -24.58
C GLU A 48 5.91 25.54 -23.38
N LEU A 49 6.63 24.43 -23.13
CA LEU A 49 6.33 23.55 -22.00
C LEU A 49 7.19 23.95 -20.81
N LYS A 50 6.52 24.40 -19.75
CA LYS A 50 7.15 24.67 -18.47
C LYS A 50 7.11 23.42 -17.62
N ARG A 51 8.20 22.67 -17.53
CA ARG A 51 8.32 21.51 -16.63
C ARG A 51 8.24 22.02 -15.19
N ARG A 52 7.35 21.42 -14.43
CA ARG A 52 7.27 21.63 -12.97
C ARG A 52 8.12 20.59 -12.27
N SER A 53 8.62 20.92 -11.09
CA SER A 53 9.25 19.91 -10.23
C SER A 53 8.22 18.87 -9.77
N ASP A 54 8.69 17.68 -9.44
CA ASP A 54 7.82 16.61 -8.93
C ASP A 54 7.12 17.05 -7.64
N GLU A 55 7.77 17.88 -6.82
CA GLU A 55 7.20 18.48 -5.61
C GLU A 55 6.04 19.43 -5.92
N GLU A 56 6.19 20.30 -6.93
CA GLU A 56 5.10 21.21 -7.36
C GLU A 56 3.91 20.44 -7.92
N VAL A 57 4.18 19.37 -8.68
CA VAL A 57 3.15 18.47 -9.22
C VAL A 57 2.44 17.75 -8.09
N ALA A 58 3.18 17.16 -7.16
CA ALA A 58 2.63 16.44 -6.00
C ALA A 58 1.77 17.38 -5.13
N LYS A 59 2.28 18.59 -4.82
CA LYS A 59 1.55 19.60 -4.04
C LYS A 59 0.23 20.01 -4.70
N LYS A 60 0.23 20.16 -6.03
CA LYS A 60 -0.97 20.52 -6.79
C LYS A 60 -1.96 19.37 -6.90
N LEU A 61 -1.47 18.12 -7.00
CA LEU A 61 -2.29 16.91 -7.00
C LEU A 61 -2.97 16.69 -5.63
N VAL A 62 -2.25 16.89 -4.54
CA VAL A 62 -2.77 16.71 -3.17
C VAL A 62 -3.74 17.83 -2.78
N SER A 63 -3.50 19.10 -3.22
CA SER A 63 -4.31 20.26 -2.85
C SER A 63 -5.61 20.40 -3.65
N SER A 64 -5.78 19.69 -4.77
CA SER A 64 -7.03 19.75 -5.53
C SER A 64 -8.11 18.93 -4.83
N GLU A 65 -9.19 19.56 -4.37
CA GLU A 65 -10.36 18.88 -3.78
C GLU A 65 -10.98 17.84 -4.70
N GLU A 66 -10.76 17.93 -6.00
CA GLU A 66 -11.27 17.03 -7.03
C GLU A 66 -10.49 15.71 -7.14
N ASN A 67 -9.35 15.55 -6.45
CA ASN A 67 -8.51 14.37 -6.67
C ASN A 67 -8.91 13.18 -5.80
N ARG A 68 -10.15 12.73 -5.99
CA ARG A 68 -10.70 11.54 -5.33
C ARG A 68 -9.85 10.26 -5.58
N TYR A 69 -9.08 10.23 -6.68
CA TYR A 69 -8.22 9.08 -7.00
C TYR A 69 -6.98 9.02 -6.09
N ILE A 70 -6.36 10.17 -5.83
CA ILE A 70 -5.21 10.25 -4.90
C ILE A 70 -5.66 9.92 -3.47
N LYS A 71 -6.79 10.46 -3.01
CA LYS A 71 -7.33 10.12 -1.68
C LYS A 71 -7.60 8.62 -1.54
N ARG A 72 -8.17 7.99 -2.57
CA ARG A 72 -8.40 6.54 -2.59
C ARG A 72 -7.11 5.74 -2.61
N LEU A 73 -6.10 6.18 -3.37
CA LEU A 73 -4.78 5.54 -3.38
C LEU A 73 -4.11 5.62 -2.02
N ILE A 74 -4.15 6.79 -1.35
CA ILE A 74 -3.63 6.95 0.00
C ILE A 74 -4.29 5.97 0.97
N ILE A 75 -5.63 5.89 0.96
CA ILE A 75 -6.37 4.94 1.80
C ILE A 75 -5.97 3.49 1.49
N LEU A 76 -5.87 3.15 0.21
CA LEU A 76 -5.49 1.81 -0.22
C LEU A 76 -4.09 1.42 0.24
N VAL A 77 -3.11 2.31 0.05
CA VAL A 77 -1.72 2.10 0.49
C VAL A 77 -1.63 2.03 2.02
N SER A 78 -2.33 2.92 2.73
CA SER A 78 -2.35 2.90 4.20
C SER A 78 -2.94 1.60 4.75
N ASN A 79 -4.05 1.14 4.19
CA ASN A 79 -4.67 -0.13 4.59
C ASN A 79 -3.76 -1.33 4.24
N PHE A 80 -3.09 -1.28 3.09
CA PHE A 80 -2.14 -2.32 2.71
C PHE A 80 -0.97 -2.37 3.69
N ILE A 81 -0.33 -1.24 4.02
CA ILE A 81 0.79 -1.18 4.97
C ILE A 81 0.36 -1.71 6.34
N ARG A 82 -0.82 -1.32 6.81
CA ARG A 82 -1.37 -1.83 8.06
C ARG A 82 -1.51 -3.36 8.03
N ASN A 83 -2.20 -3.89 7.01
CA ASN A 83 -2.39 -5.35 6.86
C ASN A 83 -1.06 -6.09 6.69
N PHE A 84 -0.09 -5.51 6.00
CA PHE A 84 1.24 -6.02 5.83
C PHE A 84 1.93 -6.22 7.18
N LYS A 85 1.88 -5.22 8.06
CA LYS A 85 2.43 -5.28 9.43
C LYS A 85 1.65 -6.23 10.33
N VAL A 86 0.30 -6.25 10.23
CA VAL A 86 -0.58 -7.17 10.98
C VAL A 86 -0.27 -8.63 10.69
N ASN A 87 0.17 -8.94 9.45
CA ASN A 87 0.58 -10.28 9.05
C ASN A 87 2.05 -10.60 9.38
N GLY A 88 2.75 -9.70 10.06
CA GLY A 88 4.14 -9.89 10.48
C GLY A 88 5.15 -9.79 9.34
N TYR A 89 4.77 -9.19 8.21
CA TYR A 89 5.67 -8.95 7.08
C TYR A 89 6.59 -7.77 7.35
N ASP A 90 7.79 -7.82 6.77
CA ASP A 90 8.80 -6.78 6.81
C ASP A 90 9.26 -6.32 5.42
N GLU A 91 10.31 -5.50 5.35
CA GLU A 91 10.77 -4.91 4.08
C GLU A 91 11.24 -5.95 3.06
N ASP A 92 11.74 -7.11 3.49
CA ASP A 92 12.23 -8.18 2.61
C ASP A 92 11.07 -8.92 1.92
N ASP A 93 9.91 -8.93 2.56
CA ASP A 93 8.71 -9.60 2.03
C ASP A 93 8.13 -8.92 0.78
N PHE A 94 8.42 -7.63 0.54
CA PHE A 94 8.01 -6.96 -0.70
C PHE A 94 8.59 -7.66 -1.93
N ALA A 95 9.84 -8.11 -1.86
CA ALA A 95 10.46 -8.85 -2.96
C ALA A 95 9.75 -10.19 -3.22
N VAL A 96 9.39 -10.90 -2.14
CA VAL A 96 8.65 -12.17 -2.21
C VAL A 96 7.25 -11.97 -2.81
N LEU A 97 6.54 -10.92 -2.37
CA LEU A 97 5.21 -10.60 -2.91
C LEU A 97 5.26 -10.21 -4.38
N ASN A 98 6.29 -9.46 -4.79
CA ASN A 98 6.48 -9.04 -6.18
C ASN A 98 6.73 -10.25 -7.11
N GLN A 99 7.45 -11.27 -6.63
CA GLN A 99 7.70 -12.50 -7.38
C GLN A 99 6.44 -13.38 -7.53
N LYS A 100 5.49 -13.29 -6.61
CA LYS A 100 4.24 -14.08 -6.62
C LYS A 100 3.20 -13.58 -7.62
N THR A 101 3.43 -12.47 -8.31
CA THR A 101 2.46 -11.90 -9.24
C THR A 101 3.12 -11.50 -10.56
N ASP A 102 2.43 -11.76 -11.67
CA ASP A 102 2.81 -11.27 -13.01
C ASP A 102 2.00 -10.04 -13.42
N ASN A 103 1.05 -9.62 -12.60
CA ASN A 103 0.20 -8.48 -12.90
C ASN A 103 0.96 -7.15 -12.72
N VAL A 104 1.16 -6.44 -13.83
CA VAL A 104 1.92 -5.17 -13.87
C VAL A 104 1.35 -4.12 -12.91
N ARG A 105 0.02 -4.04 -12.76
CA ARG A 105 -0.61 -3.08 -11.83
C ARG A 105 -0.33 -3.43 -10.38
N THR A 106 -0.33 -4.72 -10.05
CA THR A 106 0.01 -5.19 -8.71
C THR A 106 1.47 -4.92 -8.40
N LYS A 107 2.38 -5.17 -9.34
CA LYS A 107 3.80 -4.85 -9.17
C LYS A 107 4.03 -3.35 -8.90
N LEU A 108 3.43 -2.49 -9.73
CA LEU A 108 3.51 -1.04 -9.53
C LEU A 108 2.91 -0.60 -8.18
N PHE A 109 1.79 -1.20 -7.76
CA PHE A 109 1.21 -0.94 -6.46
C PHE A 109 2.13 -1.35 -5.30
N LEU A 110 2.79 -2.51 -5.41
CA LEU A 110 3.76 -2.98 -4.42
C LEU A 110 4.99 -2.05 -4.36
N GLU A 111 5.50 -1.58 -5.49
CA GLU A 111 6.60 -0.61 -5.54
C GLU A 111 6.23 0.72 -4.83
N ILE A 112 5.05 1.26 -5.12
CA ILE A 112 4.56 2.48 -4.45
C ILE A 112 4.40 2.22 -2.94
N SER A 113 3.81 1.08 -2.58
CA SER A 113 3.57 0.73 -1.18
C SER A 113 4.87 0.51 -0.41
N GLN A 114 5.88 -0.09 -1.03
CA GLN A 114 7.22 -0.26 -0.46
C GLN A 114 7.88 1.09 -0.19
N ALA A 115 7.86 2.00 -1.18
CA ALA A 115 8.42 3.34 -1.01
C ALA A 115 7.74 4.09 0.15
N CYS A 116 6.40 4.04 0.22
CA CYS A 116 5.64 4.65 1.31
C CYS A 116 5.96 3.99 2.67
N TYR A 117 6.09 2.67 2.73
CA TYR A 117 6.41 1.92 3.94
C TYR A 117 7.79 2.31 4.48
N LEU A 118 8.80 2.39 3.61
CA LEU A 118 10.17 2.76 4.00
C LEU A 118 10.25 4.20 4.53
N GLU A 119 9.59 5.15 3.87
CA GLU A 119 9.53 6.53 4.35
C GLU A 119 8.75 6.65 5.67
N TYR A 120 7.66 5.89 5.83
CA TYR A 120 6.91 5.83 7.08
C TYR A 120 7.75 5.25 8.23
N LYS A 121 8.44 4.13 7.99
CA LYS A 121 9.35 3.50 8.95
C LYS A 121 10.47 4.45 9.38
N LYS A 122 11.07 5.15 8.41
CA LYS A 122 12.08 6.17 8.68
C LYS A 122 11.54 7.30 9.55
N TRP A 123 10.35 7.81 9.22
CA TRP A 123 9.70 8.86 10.00
C TRP A 123 9.44 8.42 11.45
N LEU A 124 8.98 7.19 11.68
CA LEU A 124 8.77 6.64 13.02
C LEU A 124 10.08 6.63 13.81
N ILE A 125 11.19 6.18 13.20
CA ILE A 125 12.51 6.13 13.85
C ILE A 125 12.99 7.56 14.19
N GLU A 126 12.93 8.49 13.26
CA GLU A 126 13.38 9.88 13.44
C GLU A 126 12.59 10.63 14.52
N ASN A 127 11.31 10.29 14.69
CA ASN A 127 10.43 10.89 15.70
C ASN A 127 10.34 10.09 17.00
N HIS A 128 11.13 9.02 17.17
CA HIS A 128 11.07 8.12 18.32
C HIS A 128 9.65 7.62 18.60
N ALA A 129 8.89 7.37 17.54
CA ALA A 129 7.50 6.94 17.59
C ALA A 129 7.36 5.46 17.20
N VAL A 130 6.30 4.83 17.69
CA VAL A 130 5.88 3.48 17.32
C VAL A 130 4.38 3.50 17.06
N ASP A 131 3.91 2.74 16.07
CA ASP A 131 2.48 2.53 15.88
C ASP A 131 1.99 1.28 16.63
N PHE A 132 0.68 1.04 16.58
CA PHE A 132 0.08 -0.08 17.32
C PHE A 132 0.56 -1.44 16.81
N GLU A 133 0.76 -1.57 15.51
CA GLU A 133 1.25 -2.80 14.90
C GLU A 133 2.70 -3.06 15.33
N ASP A 134 3.55 -2.03 15.35
CA ASP A 134 4.93 -2.14 15.85
C ASP A 134 4.98 -2.51 17.32
N MET A 135 4.11 -1.92 18.15
CA MET A 135 4.06 -2.26 19.58
C MET A 135 3.84 -3.76 19.80
N ILE A 136 2.95 -4.38 19.02
CA ILE A 136 2.65 -5.81 19.15
C ILE A 136 3.82 -6.65 18.59
N ASN A 137 4.29 -6.34 17.39
CA ASN A 137 5.37 -7.07 16.73
C ASN A 137 6.68 -7.00 17.53
N GLU A 138 7.07 -5.80 17.97
CA GLU A 138 8.28 -5.62 18.77
C GLU A 138 8.16 -6.27 20.16
N SER A 139 6.98 -6.26 20.77
CA SER A 139 6.76 -6.98 22.03
C SER A 139 7.00 -8.48 21.87
N ALA A 140 6.48 -9.09 20.82
CA ALA A 140 6.73 -10.50 20.52
C ALA A 140 8.23 -10.77 20.27
N ARG A 141 8.90 -9.89 19.53
CA ARG A 141 10.34 -9.98 19.25
C ARG A 141 11.18 -9.87 20.51
N ILE A 142 10.87 -8.92 21.38
CA ILE A 142 11.59 -8.73 22.66
C ILE A 142 11.42 -9.94 23.55
N LEU A 143 10.21 -10.49 23.67
CA LEU A 143 9.94 -11.69 24.46
C LEU A 143 10.76 -12.89 23.97
N ASN A 144 10.86 -13.08 22.67
CA ASN A 144 11.60 -14.19 22.08
C ASN A 144 13.13 -14.06 22.24
N ASN A 145 13.66 -12.83 22.28
CA ASN A 145 15.09 -12.59 22.24
C ASN A 145 15.72 -12.28 23.61
N VAL A 146 14.93 -11.83 24.59
CA VAL A 146 15.47 -11.38 25.88
C VAL A 146 15.26 -12.45 26.96
N LYS A 147 16.30 -13.27 27.19
CA LYS A 147 16.27 -14.37 28.21
C LYS A 147 15.91 -13.91 29.61
N GLU A 148 16.22 -12.67 29.94
CA GLU A 148 15.94 -12.05 31.26
C GLU A 148 14.44 -11.82 31.50
N MET A 149 13.61 -11.80 30.45
CA MET A 149 12.16 -11.66 30.59
C MET A 149 11.51 -12.84 31.32
N LYS A 150 12.09 -14.05 31.24
CA LYS A 150 11.63 -15.22 32.00
C LYS A 150 11.63 -14.99 33.53
N GLN A 151 12.54 -14.16 34.03
CA GLN A 151 12.64 -13.86 35.46
C GLN A 151 11.71 -12.73 35.91
N LYS A 152 11.23 -11.92 34.98
CA LYS A 152 10.37 -10.75 35.26
C LYS A 152 8.87 -11.04 35.09
N LEU A 153 8.52 -12.06 34.31
CA LEU A 153 7.13 -12.38 33.97
C LEU A 153 6.75 -13.73 34.63
N ASP A 154 6.00 -13.66 35.72
CA ASP A 154 5.49 -14.84 36.43
C ASP A 154 3.99 -14.99 36.21
N PHE A 155 3.57 -15.26 34.97
CA PHE A 155 2.20 -15.57 34.62
C PHE A 155 2.01 -17.09 34.55
N LYS A 156 1.00 -17.62 35.24
CA LYS A 156 0.66 -19.05 35.20
C LYS A 156 -0.40 -19.38 34.17
N TYR A 157 -1.24 -18.41 33.85
CA TYR A 157 -2.35 -18.54 32.92
C TYR A 157 -2.41 -17.33 32.02
N LEU A 158 -2.68 -17.57 30.75
CA LEU A 158 -2.93 -16.57 29.73
C LEU A 158 -4.31 -16.86 29.14
N ILE A 159 -5.26 -15.92 29.34
CA ILE A 159 -6.63 -16.07 28.85
C ILE A 159 -6.78 -15.10 27.68
N VAL A 160 -7.17 -15.60 26.52
CA VAL A 160 -7.44 -14.83 25.31
C VAL A 160 -8.91 -14.94 25.01
N ASP A 161 -9.61 -13.82 25.05
CA ASP A 161 -11.03 -13.71 24.69
C ASP A 161 -11.18 -13.29 23.22
N GLU A 162 -12.33 -13.58 22.62
CA GLU A 162 -12.64 -13.29 21.21
C GLU A 162 -11.58 -13.84 20.24
N TYR A 163 -11.13 -15.07 20.48
CA TYR A 163 -10.02 -15.67 19.73
C TYR A 163 -10.27 -15.76 18.21
N GLN A 164 -11.54 -15.81 17.77
CA GLN A 164 -11.91 -15.78 16.36
C GLN A 164 -11.44 -14.49 15.62
N ASP A 165 -11.14 -13.44 16.36
CA ASP A 165 -10.66 -12.15 15.81
C ASP A 165 -9.14 -12.00 15.93
N ILE A 166 -8.42 -13.07 16.25
CA ILE A 166 -6.97 -13.02 16.41
C ILE A 166 -6.30 -12.78 15.04
N SER A 167 -5.35 -11.86 15.01
CA SER A 167 -4.47 -11.64 13.87
C SER A 167 -3.14 -12.37 14.07
N ARG A 168 -2.39 -12.58 13.00
CA ARG A 168 -1.09 -13.23 13.04
C ARG A 168 -0.16 -12.63 14.08
N GLN A 169 0.01 -11.32 14.09
CA GLN A 169 0.87 -10.63 15.06
C GLN A 169 0.43 -10.85 16.53
N ARG A 170 -0.89 -10.88 16.80
CA ARG A 170 -1.40 -11.13 18.14
C ARG A 170 -1.18 -12.59 18.55
N PHE A 171 -1.37 -13.51 17.62
CA PHE A 171 -1.05 -14.91 17.84
C PHE A 171 0.43 -15.10 18.19
N ASP A 172 1.33 -14.48 17.42
CA ASP A 172 2.78 -14.57 17.66
C ASP A 172 3.15 -13.97 19.03
N LEU A 173 2.49 -12.89 19.46
CA LEU A 173 2.66 -12.33 20.80
C LEU A 173 2.18 -13.28 21.90
N VAL A 174 0.99 -13.89 21.77
CA VAL A 174 0.45 -14.87 22.71
C VAL A 174 1.38 -16.08 22.83
N LYS A 175 1.87 -16.57 21.69
CA LYS A 175 2.83 -17.66 21.62
C LYS A 175 4.14 -17.31 22.34
N ALA A 176 4.72 -16.14 22.07
CA ALA A 176 5.93 -15.67 22.73
C ALA A 176 5.76 -15.56 24.26
N PHE A 177 4.62 -15.03 24.73
CA PHE A 177 4.31 -15.00 26.16
C PHE A 177 4.23 -16.41 26.76
N SER A 178 3.53 -17.34 26.11
CA SER A 178 3.40 -18.71 26.58
C SER A 178 4.75 -19.43 26.67
N GLU A 179 5.61 -19.26 25.68
CA GLU A 179 6.94 -19.87 25.63
C GLU A 179 7.89 -19.29 26.70
N VAL A 180 7.83 -17.98 26.93
CA VAL A 180 8.70 -17.32 27.91
C VAL A 180 8.28 -17.63 29.33
N THR A 181 6.98 -17.62 29.64
CA THR A 181 6.45 -17.80 31.00
C THR A 181 6.12 -19.27 31.33
N SER A 182 6.03 -20.14 30.33
CA SER A 182 5.46 -21.48 30.43
C SER A 182 3.99 -21.47 30.94
N ALA A 183 3.28 -20.35 30.69
CA ALA A 183 1.88 -20.20 31.08
C ALA A 183 0.98 -21.12 30.25
N LYS A 184 -0.08 -21.61 30.89
CA LYS A 184 -1.16 -22.33 30.19
C LYS A 184 -2.03 -21.32 29.47
N VAL A 185 -2.23 -21.52 28.17
CA VAL A 185 -3.11 -20.68 27.36
C VAL A 185 -4.51 -21.25 27.35
N MET A 186 -5.50 -20.39 27.58
CA MET A 186 -6.93 -20.66 27.38
C MET A 186 -7.46 -19.63 26.38
N ALA A 187 -7.93 -20.12 25.23
CA ALA A 187 -8.56 -19.28 24.21
C ALA A 187 -10.08 -19.51 24.25
N VAL A 188 -10.84 -18.45 24.19
CA VAL A 188 -12.30 -18.44 24.14
C VAL A 188 -12.74 -17.64 22.93
N GLY A 189 -13.62 -18.23 22.12
CA GLY A 189 -14.10 -17.58 20.90
C GLY A 189 -15.28 -18.36 20.29
N ASP A 190 -15.93 -17.74 19.32
CA ASP A 190 -17.05 -18.31 18.55
C ASP A 190 -16.77 -18.14 17.04
N ASP A 191 -16.43 -19.22 16.37
CA ASP A 191 -16.08 -19.26 14.94
C ASP A 191 -17.19 -18.69 14.03
N TRP A 192 -18.45 -18.80 14.44
CA TRP A 192 -19.58 -18.24 13.71
C TRP A 192 -19.63 -16.71 13.71
N GLN A 193 -18.92 -16.07 14.64
CA GLN A 193 -18.80 -14.64 14.75
C GLN A 193 -17.55 -14.07 14.04
N SER A 194 -16.75 -14.92 13.39
CA SER A 194 -15.55 -14.50 12.66
C SER A 194 -15.90 -13.72 11.40
N ILE A 195 -16.05 -12.40 11.52
CA ILE A 195 -16.39 -11.49 10.41
C ILE A 195 -15.25 -10.52 10.05
N TYR A 196 -14.14 -10.55 10.80
CA TYR A 196 -13.05 -9.57 10.68
C TYR A 196 -11.84 -10.05 9.87
N ALA A 197 -12.01 -11.06 9.00
CA ALA A 197 -10.95 -11.52 8.09
C ALA A 197 -10.35 -10.38 7.24
N PHE A 198 -11.16 -9.38 6.86
CA PHE A 198 -10.71 -8.20 6.12
C PHE A 198 -9.76 -7.29 6.91
N SER A 199 -9.73 -7.37 8.23
CA SER A 199 -8.83 -6.61 9.12
C SER A 199 -7.62 -7.43 9.59
N GLY A 200 -7.42 -8.63 9.02
CA GLY A 200 -6.26 -9.48 9.26
C GLY A 200 -6.48 -10.55 10.33
N SER A 201 -7.71 -10.82 10.77
CA SER A 201 -7.98 -12.01 11.58
C SER A 201 -7.85 -13.27 10.72
N ASP A 202 -7.28 -14.32 11.30
CA ASP A 202 -7.06 -15.60 10.64
C ASP A 202 -7.51 -16.75 11.58
N ILE A 203 -8.65 -17.35 11.24
CA ILE A 203 -9.26 -18.46 12.02
C ILE A 203 -8.45 -19.75 11.94
N THR A 204 -7.44 -19.82 11.07
CA THR A 204 -6.59 -21.01 10.93
C THR A 204 -5.41 -21.05 11.90
N LEU A 205 -5.22 -19.99 12.68
CA LEU A 205 -4.21 -19.86 13.73
C LEU A 205 -4.71 -20.50 15.01
#